data_8cd6f590fd3e8b7f85b15fbcb5e8aa32
#
_entry.id   8cd6f590fd3e8b7f85b15fbcb5e8aa32
#
_cell.length_a   1.000
_cell.length_b   1.000
_cell.length_c   1.000
_cell.angle_alpha   90.00
_cell.angle_beta   90.00
_cell.angle_gamma   90.00
#
_symmetry.space_group_name_H-M   'P 1'
#
loop_
_entity.id
_entity.type
_entity.pdbx_description
1 polymer ?
#
loop_
_entity_poly.entity_id
_entity_poly.type
_entity_poly.pdbx_seq_one_letter_code
_entity_poly.pdbx_strand_id
1 'polypeptide(L)'
;MTRLLTFALLLIFTNAFGQTKNGQTCKVEVYLLKSVKPNLDTALKLRGPFLANITDLPDTAFIKDHEIIGYTFKRDTIKFKDSIFIDNRQMFEVTSAATDRINNLKIPLCCGRQFALTVNGNIIYTGYFWNLVSSWGCDGITAFAHDTRIDILRKLPDYDFAIDSEDQRRNSILFDCLSKTNRLHK
;
A
#
# COMPACT_ATOMS: atom_id res chain seq x y z
N MET A 1 -23.30 -65.50 -45.74
CA MET A 1 -22.04 -64.74 -45.73
C MET A 1 -22.30 -63.30 -45.33
N THR A 2 -22.28 -63.02 -44.04
CA THR A 2 -22.62 -61.72 -43.44
C THR A 2 -21.35 -61.02 -43.00
N ARG A 3 -20.99 -59.91 -43.64
CA ARG A 3 -19.83 -59.10 -43.26
C ARG A 3 -20.23 -58.10 -42.19
N LEU A 4 -19.76 -58.29 -40.97
CA LEU A 4 -19.83 -57.33 -39.91
C LEU A 4 -18.85 -56.16 -40.19
N LEU A 5 -19.36 -54.96 -40.37
CA LEU A 5 -18.57 -53.73 -40.35
C LEU A 5 -18.50 -53.21 -38.91
N THR A 6 -17.33 -53.31 -38.34
CA THR A 6 -17.01 -52.74 -37.04
C THR A 6 -16.62 -51.29 -37.21
N PHE A 7 -17.52 -50.37 -36.80
CA PHE A 7 -17.22 -48.93 -36.71
C PHE A 7 -16.43 -48.68 -35.42
N ALA A 8 -15.15 -48.43 -35.55
CA ALA A 8 -14.34 -47.94 -34.46
C ALA A 8 -14.59 -46.43 -34.27
N LEU A 9 -15.34 -46.06 -33.26
CA LEU A 9 -15.57 -44.68 -32.87
C LEU A 9 -14.34 -44.17 -32.11
N LEU A 10 -13.45 -43.40 -32.78
CA LEU A 10 -12.29 -42.76 -32.19
C LEU A 10 -12.79 -41.54 -31.42
N LEU A 11 -12.99 -41.66 -30.12
CA LEU A 11 -13.25 -40.56 -29.21
C LEU A 11 -11.95 -39.78 -29.00
N ILE A 12 -11.76 -38.71 -29.76
CA ILE A 12 -10.72 -37.75 -29.56
C ILE A 12 -11.10 -36.91 -28.32
N PHE A 13 -10.63 -37.29 -27.15
CA PHE A 13 -10.66 -36.43 -25.96
C PHE A 13 -9.65 -35.31 -26.21
N THR A 14 -10.13 -34.18 -26.74
CA THR A 14 -9.40 -32.93 -26.66
C THR A 14 -9.42 -32.50 -25.20
N ASN A 15 -8.37 -32.88 -24.47
CA ASN A 15 -8.05 -32.27 -23.19
C ASN A 15 -7.75 -30.78 -23.47
N ALA A 16 -8.78 -29.97 -23.42
CA ALA A 16 -8.66 -28.55 -23.23
C ALA A 16 -8.05 -28.36 -21.82
N PHE A 17 -6.73 -28.49 -21.73
CA PHE A 17 -5.98 -27.94 -20.61
C PHE A 17 -6.19 -26.42 -20.65
N GLY A 18 -7.29 -25.99 -20.06
CA GLY A 18 -7.41 -24.62 -19.62
C GLY A 18 -6.20 -24.38 -18.72
N GLN A 19 -5.17 -23.76 -19.27
CA GLN A 19 -4.16 -23.09 -18.47
C GLN A 19 -4.90 -22.09 -17.61
N THR A 20 -5.25 -22.51 -16.39
CA THR A 20 -5.46 -21.59 -15.29
C THR A 20 -4.16 -20.84 -15.20
N LYS A 21 -4.07 -19.65 -15.83
CA LYS A 21 -3.10 -18.66 -15.43
C LYS A 21 -3.23 -18.63 -13.92
N ASN A 22 -2.20 -19.09 -13.21
CA ASN A 22 -2.05 -18.87 -11.78
C ASN A 22 -2.07 -17.35 -11.62
N GLY A 23 -3.28 -16.79 -11.53
CA GLY A 23 -3.50 -15.42 -11.18
C GLY A 23 -3.04 -15.29 -9.74
N GLN A 24 -1.74 -15.04 -9.58
CA GLN A 24 -1.19 -14.70 -8.28
C GLN A 24 -1.96 -13.47 -7.84
N THR A 25 -2.97 -13.71 -7.00
CA THR A 25 -3.87 -12.68 -6.48
C THR A 25 -3.00 -11.71 -5.71
N CYS A 26 -2.82 -10.53 -6.29
CA CYS A 26 -2.08 -9.49 -5.65
C CYS A 26 -2.97 -8.81 -4.62
N LYS A 27 -2.59 -8.82 -3.36
CA LYS A 27 -3.34 -8.33 -2.23
C LYS A 27 -2.55 -7.24 -1.50
N VAL A 28 -3.10 -6.04 -1.45
CA VAL A 28 -2.55 -4.90 -0.72
C VAL A 28 -3.42 -4.61 0.49
N GLU A 29 -2.84 -4.57 1.68
CA GLU A 29 -3.60 -4.35 2.92
C GLU A 29 -2.83 -3.43 3.87
N VAL A 30 -3.58 -2.71 4.71
CA VAL A 30 -3.00 -1.87 5.77
C VAL A 30 -3.44 -2.40 7.13
N TYR A 31 -2.49 -2.57 8.03
CA TYR A 31 -2.69 -3.05 9.39
C TYR A 31 -2.31 -2.00 10.42
N LEU A 32 -3.14 -1.79 11.44
CA LEU A 32 -2.71 -1.08 12.64
C LEU A 32 -1.90 -2.03 13.51
N LEU A 33 -0.80 -1.57 14.08
CA LEU A 33 0.01 -2.45 14.93
C LEU A 33 -0.70 -2.75 16.25
N LYS A 34 -0.55 -3.99 16.76
CA LYS A 34 -1.05 -4.46 18.07
C LYS A 34 -0.49 -3.64 19.23
N SER A 35 0.79 -3.26 19.11
CA SER A 35 1.50 -2.45 20.10
C SER A 35 2.38 -1.42 19.43
N VAL A 36 2.64 -0.33 20.14
CA VAL A 36 3.53 0.72 19.67
C VAL A 36 4.98 0.20 19.61
N LYS A 37 5.64 0.42 18.49
CA LYS A 37 7.05 0.07 18.29
C LYS A 37 7.94 1.28 18.56
N PRO A 38 9.11 1.07 19.18
CA PRO A 38 10.10 2.13 19.32
C PRO A 38 10.64 2.53 17.94
N ASN A 39 11.04 3.79 17.80
CA ASN A 39 11.73 4.27 16.62
C ASN A 39 13.15 3.68 16.52
N LEU A 40 13.66 3.59 15.31
CA LEU A 40 15.07 3.25 15.06
C LEU A 40 16.00 4.31 15.65
N ASP A 41 15.61 5.59 15.58
CA ASP A 41 16.26 6.68 16.30
C ASP A 41 15.48 7.00 17.58
N THR A 42 16.06 6.68 18.73
CA THR A 42 15.45 6.90 20.04
C THR A 42 15.24 8.38 20.38
N ALA A 43 16.03 9.29 19.78
CA ALA A 43 15.88 10.73 19.96
C ALA A 43 14.57 11.27 19.37
N LEU A 44 14.03 10.61 18.34
CA LEU A 44 12.78 10.98 17.68
C LEU A 44 11.54 10.49 18.44
N LYS A 45 11.71 9.72 19.51
CA LYS A 45 10.64 9.10 20.31
C LYS A 45 9.69 8.29 19.41
N LEU A 46 8.41 8.69 19.29
CA LEU A 46 7.40 7.98 18.50
C LEU A 46 7.08 8.71 17.17
N ARG A 47 8.08 9.30 16.53
CA ARG A 47 7.88 10.14 15.33
C ARG A 47 8.86 9.84 14.20
N GLY A 48 9.71 8.84 14.38
CA GLY A 48 10.71 8.42 13.40
C GLY A 48 10.41 7.07 12.76
N PRO A 49 11.23 6.61 11.84
CA PRO A 49 11.12 5.28 11.25
C PRO A 49 11.15 4.19 12.32
N PHE A 50 10.39 3.13 12.12
CA PHE A 50 10.37 1.95 12.99
C PHE A 50 10.24 0.66 12.16
N LEU A 51 10.59 -0.46 12.76
CA LEU A 51 10.43 -1.78 12.16
C LEU A 51 9.27 -2.52 12.82
N ALA A 52 8.52 -3.25 11.99
CA ALA A 52 7.50 -4.19 12.44
C ALA A 52 7.73 -5.56 11.82
N ASN A 53 7.31 -6.59 12.54
CA ASN A 53 7.29 -7.97 12.07
C ASN A 53 5.86 -8.41 11.80
N ILE A 54 5.68 -9.51 11.07
CA ILE A 54 4.35 -10.08 10.79
C ILE A 54 3.58 -10.39 12.08
N THR A 55 4.27 -10.82 13.12
CA THR A 55 3.67 -11.11 14.44
C THR A 55 3.09 -9.89 15.16
N ASP A 56 3.50 -8.68 14.74
CA ASP A 56 2.98 -7.43 15.28
C ASP A 56 1.64 -7.01 14.65
N LEU A 57 1.28 -7.69 13.56
CA LEU A 57 0.03 -7.43 12.85
C LEU A 57 -1.12 -8.20 13.49
N PRO A 58 -2.32 -7.61 13.60
CA PRO A 58 -3.52 -8.34 13.95
C PRO A 58 -3.94 -9.30 12.84
N ASP A 59 -4.83 -10.22 13.14
CA ASP A 59 -5.32 -11.21 12.16
C ASP A 59 -6.18 -10.58 11.04
N THR A 60 -6.71 -9.38 11.31
CA THR A 60 -7.58 -8.68 10.37
C THR A 60 -6.96 -7.34 9.97
N ALA A 61 -6.89 -7.09 8.67
CA ALA A 61 -6.47 -5.81 8.14
C ALA A 61 -7.43 -4.68 8.54
N PHE A 62 -6.86 -3.51 8.86
CA PHE A 62 -7.59 -2.28 9.11
C PHE A 62 -8.19 -1.70 7.83
N ILE A 63 -7.41 -1.72 6.72
CA ILE A 63 -7.90 -1.45 5.37
C ILE A 63 -7.64 -2.70 4.56
N LYS A 64 -8.70 -3.29 4.04
CA LYS A 64 -8.67 -4.54 3.29
C LYS A 64 -8.37 -4.27 1.81
N ASP A 65 -7.83 -5.27 1.12
CA ASP A 65 -7.45 -5.17 -0.30
C ASP A 65 -8.58 -4.63 -1.20
N HIS A 66 -9.82 -5.12 -1.02
CA HIS A 66 -10.97 -4.70 -1.83
C HIS A 66 -11.45 -3.27 -1.54
N GLU A 67 -10.93 -2.63 -0.49
CA GLU A 67 -11.22 -1.24 -0.15
C GLU A 67 -10.21 -0.28 -0.76
N ILE A 68 -9.09 -0.79 -1.30
CA ILE A 68 -8.09 -0.01 -2.04
C ILE A 68 -8.48 -0.05 -3.52
N ILE A 69 -9.02 1.06 -4.02
CA ILE A 69 -9.55 1.20 -5.37
C ILE A 69 -8.45 1.53 -6.37
N GLY A 70 -7.53 2.41 -5.98
CA GLY A 70 -6.46 2.89 -6.84
C GLY A 70 -5.26 3.40 -6.05
N TYR A 71 -4.17 3.63 -6.77
CA TYR A 71 -2.96 4.24 -6.26
C TYR A 71 -2.39 5.18 -7.31
N THR A 72 -2.20 6.42 -6.94
CA THR A 72 -1.62 7.45 -7.81
C THR A 72 -0.24 7.81 -7.28
N PHE A 73 0.72 7.82 -8.21
CA PHE A 73 2.06 8.34 -7.98
C PHE A 73 2.27 9.50 -8.96
N LYS A 74 2.36 10.72 -8.43
CA LYS A 74 2.72 11.91 -9.20
C LYS A 74 4.08 12.42 -8.74
N ARG A 75 4.91 12.76 -9.71
CA ARG A 75 6.15 13.47 -9.48
C ARG A 75 6.11 14.74 -10.30
N ASP A 76 5.80 15.85 -9.64
CA ASP A 76 5.77 17.17 -10.26
C ASP A 76 7.00 17.97 -9.85
N THR A 77 7.58 18.71 -10.79
CA THR A 77 8.65 19.66 -10.53
C THR A 77 8.05 21.04 -10.45
N ILE A 78 8.03 21.61 -9.25
CA ILE A 78 7.52 22.96 -9.01
C ILE A 78 8.73 23.92 -8.99
N LYS A 79 8.75 24.87 -9.89
CA LYS A 79 9.74 25.95 -9.89
C LYS A 79 9.17 27.16 -9.16
N PHE A 80 9.83 27.60 -8.12
CA PHE A 80 9.47 28.81 -7.40
C PHE A 80 10.71 29.69 -7.23
N LYS A 81 10.74 30.82 -7.94
CA LYS A 81 11.91 31.69 -8.09
C LYS A 81 13.13 30.87 -8.56
N ASP A 82 14.24 30.91 -7.81
CA ASP A 82 15.49 30.18 -8.12
C ASP A 82 15.55 28.78 -7.50
N SER A 83 14.46 28.32 -6.88
CA SER A 83 14.37 27.02 -6.21
C SER A 83 13.50 26.05 -6.99
N ILE A 84 13.94 24.79 -7.04
CA ILE A 84 13.20 23.68 -7.65
C ILE A 84 12.73 22.77 -6.50
N PHE A 85 11.42 22.60 -6.40
CA PHE A 85 10.81 21.67 -5.46
C PHE A 85 10.30 20.48 -6.24
N ILE A 86 10.51 19.29 -5.69
CA ILE A 86 9.94 18.06 -6.25
C ILE A 86 8.75 17.67 -5.38
N ASP A 87 7.56 17.75 -5.95
CA ASP A 87 6.35 17.24 -5.32
C ASP A 87 6.19 15.76 -5.68
N ASN A 88 6.45 14.89 -4.71
CA ASN A 88 6.28 13.44 -4.82
C ASN A 88 4.99 13.02 -4.12
N ARG A 89 3.85 13.38 -4.69
CA ARG A 89 2.56 12.95 -4.14
C ARG A 89 2.32 11.49 -4.40
N GLN A 90 1.96 10.79 -3.34
CA GLN A 90 1.48 9.42 -3.41
C GLN A 90 0.17 9.33 -2.64
N MET A 91 -0.84 8.78 -3.28
CA MET A 91 -2.14 8.65 -2.65
C MET A 91 -2.79 7.31 -2.99
N PHE A 92 -3.45 6.72 -2.03
CA PHE A 92 -4.41 5.66 -2.26
C PHE A 92 -5.80 6.25 -2.46
N GLU A 93 -6.50 5.77 -3.47
CA GLU A 93 -7.94 5.91 -3.57
C GLU A 93 -8.57 4.72 -2.86
N VAL A 94 -9.46 5.00 -1.91
CA VAL A 94 -10.09 3.97 -1.08
C VAL A 94 -11.60 4.19 -0.99
N THR A 95 -12.31 3.19 -0.49
CA THR A 95 -13.74 3.34 -0.22
C THR A 95 -13.99 4.36 0.90
N SER A 96 -15.16 5.01 0.89
CA SER A 96 -15.57 5.91 1.98
C SER A 96 -15.57 5.22 3.34
N ALA A 97 -15.96 3.96 3.41
CA ALA A 97 -15.93 3.18 4.63
C ALA A 97 -14.51 3.03 5.23
N ALA A 98 -13.48 2.98 4.37
CA ALA A 98 -12.09 2.95 4.83
C ALA A 98 -11.65 4.31 5.41
N THR A 99 -11.98 5.43 4.73
CA THR A 99 -11.66 6.77 5.23
C THR A 99 -12.45 7.10 6.50
N ASP A 100 -13.72 6.71 6.59
CA ASP A 100 -14.51 6.89 7.81
C ASP A 100 -13.88 6.18 9.01
N ARG A 101 -13.36 4.97 8.82
CA ARG A 101 -12.64 4.27 9.90
C ARG A 101 -11.38 5.00 10.33
N ILE A 102 -10.61 5.58 9.38
CA ILE A 102 -9.42 6.36 9.71
C ILE A 102 -9.81 7.65 10.46
N ASN A 103 -10.84 8.37 9.98
CA ASN A 103 -11.31 9.61 10.60
C ASN A 103 -11.86 9.39 12.02
N ASN A 104 -12.43 8.21 12.28
CA ASN A 104 -12.88 7.81 13.61
C ASN A 104 -11.76 7.22 14.48
N LEU A 105 -10.54 7.08 13.95
CA LEU A 105 -9.40 6.56 14.70
C LEU A 105 -8.92 7.60 15.69
N LYS A 106 -8.77 7.19 16.96
CA LYS A 106 -8.14 8.04 17.97
C LYS A 106 -6.64 8.16 17.68
N ILE A 107 -6.26 9.23 17.00
CA ILE A 107 -4.87 9.50 16.63
C ILE A 107 -4.28 10.49 17.64
N PRO A 108 -3.26 10.10 18.43
CA PRO A 108 -2.58 11.01 19.34
C PRO A 108 -1.92 12.17 18.58
N LEU A 109 -2.05 13.40 19.09
CA LEU A 109 -1.47 14.60 18.46
C LEU A 109 0.07 14.56 18.41
N CYS A 110 0.70 13.90 19.38
CA CYS A 110 2.17 13.90 19.50
C CYS A 110 2.88 12.87 18.61
N CYS A 111 2.22 11.80 18.20
CA CYS A 111 2.95 10.60 17.80
C CYS A 111 2.21 9.71 16.77
N GLY A 112 1.06 10.13 16.30
CA GLY A 112 0.30 9.39 15.31
C GLY A 112 -0.14 7.99 15.76
N ARG A 113 -0.70 7.21 14.84
CA ARG A 113 -1.07 5.80 15.04
C ARG A 113 -0.30 4.94 14.05
N GLN A 114 0.54 4.04 14.56
CA GLN A 114 1.42 3.20 13.74
C GLN A 114 0.64 2.20 12.88
N PHE A 115 1.07 2.07 11.62
CA PHE A 115 0.56 1.08 10.68
C PHE A 115 1.68 0.38 9.91
N ALA A 116 1.34 -0.75 9.29
CA ALA A 116 2.15 -1.41 8.28
C ALA A 116 1.32 -1.62 7.01
N LEU A 117 1.91 -1.33 5.85
CA LEU A 117 1.38 -1.70 4.55
C LEU A 117 2.00 -3.01 4.11
N THR A 118 1.16 -3.93 3.65
CA THR A 118 1.59 -5.26 3.20
C THR A 118 1.19 -5.52 1.76
N VAL A 119 1.99 -6.35 1.08
CA VAL A 119 1.64 -6.97 -0.20
C VAL A 119 1.75 -8.47 -0.03
N ASN A 120 0.66 -9.19 -0.26
CA ASN A 120 0.57 -10.64 -0.08
C ASN A 120 1.07 -11.09 1.31
N GLY A 121 0.74 -10.31 2.35
CA GLY A 121 1.14 -10.58 3.73
C GLY A 121 2.58 -10.18 4.10
N ASN A 122 3.40 -9.73 3.15
CA ASN A 122 4.75 -9.23 3.43
C ASN A 122 4.72 -7.73 3.68
N ILE A 123 5.36 -7.28 4.76
CA ILE A 123 5.44 -5.84 5.07
C ILE A 123 6.33 -5.15 4.03
N ILE A 124 5.78 -4.12 3.39
CA ILE A 124 6.49 -3.29 2.42
C ILE A 124 7.09 -2.07 3.08
N TYR A 125 6.28 -1.37 3.89
CA TYR A 125 6.74 -0.26 4.71
C TYR A 125 5.84 -0.07 5.94
N THR A 126 6.34 0.69 6.89
CA THR A 126 5.65 1.12 8.10
C THR A 126 5.48 2.63 8.10
N GLY A 127 4.48 3.12 8.82
CA GLY A 127 4.22 4.55 8.90
C GLY A 127 3.21 4.88 10.00
N TYR A 128 2.73 6.11 9.95
CA TYR A 128 1.82 6.66 10.94
C TYR A 128 0.59 7.28 10.27
N PHE A 129 -0.59 6.90 10.66
CA PHE A 129 -1.74 7.79 10.49
C PHE A 129 -1.52 9.00 11.39
N TRP A 130 -1.51 10.18 10.78
CA TRP A 130 -1.14 11.41 11.48
C TRP A 130 -2.33 12.36 11.58
N ASN A 131 -2.36 13.17 12.62
CA ASN A 131 -3.43 14.13 12.83
C ASN A 131 -3.07 15.45 12.14
N LEU A 132 -3.95 15.96 11.26
CA LEU A 132 -3.73 17.19 10.48
C LEU A 132 -3.54 18.44 11.36
N VAL A 133 -4.10 18.46 12.57
CA VAL A 133 -3.96 19.60 13.51
C VAL A 133 -2.75 19.44 14.43
N SER A 134 -1.92 18.40 14.24
CA SER A 134 -0.69 18.24 15.02
C SER A 134 0.34 19.29 14.62
N SER A 135 0.93 19.97 15.61
CA SER A 135 2.10 20.84 15.42
C SER A 135 3.43 20.09 15.40
N TRP A 136 3.41 18.78 15.64
CA TRP A 136 4.61 17.96 15.65
C TRP A 136 4.95 17.44 14.26
N GLY A 137 6.24 17.45 13.91
CA GLY A 137 6.75 16.77 12.73
C GLY A 137 6.90 15.26 12.94
N CYS A 138 7.11 14.53 11.84
CA CYS A 138 7.38 13.09 11.83
C CYS A 138 8.42 12.78 10.74
N ASP A 139 9.50 12.10 11.10
CA ASP A 139 10.55 11.68 10.16
C ASP A 139 10.28 10.30 9.54
N GLY A 140 9.17 9.66 9.91
CA GLY A 140 8.64 8.45 9.28
C GLY A 140 7.56 8.75 8.25
N ILE A 141 7.20 7.73 7.47
CA ILE A 141 6.08 7.82 6.51
C ILE A 141 4.80 8.21 7.28
N THR A 142 4.10 9.21 6.78
CA THR A 142 2.83 9.68 7.36
C THR A 142 1.68 9.54 6.37
N ALA A 143 0.51 9.23 6.88
CA ALA A 143 -0.72 9.05 6.12
C ALA A 143 -1.83 9.94 6.66
N PHE A 144 -2.55 10.62 5.76
CA PHE A 144 -3.69 11.47 6.07
C PHE A 144 -4.88 11.03 5.23
N ALA A 145 -6.02 10.82 5.88
CA ALA A 145 -7.25 10.50 5.16
C ALA A 145 -8.12 11.75 4.97
N HIS A 146 -8.62 11.92 3.78
CA HIS A 146 -9.65 12.90 3.48
C HIS A 146 -10.51 12.44 2.29
N ASP A 147 -11.81 12.66 2.36
CA ASP A 147 -12.80 12.18 1.39
C ASP A 147 -12.66 10.67 1.13
N THR A 148 -12.25 10.28 -0.07
CA THR A 148 -11.98 8.89 -0.48
C THR A 148 -10.49 8.65 -0.78
N ARG A 149 -9.60 9.42 -0.14
CA ARG A 149 -8.16 9.38 -0.38
C ARG A 149 -7.37 9.25 0.89
N ILE A 150 -6.20 8.65 0.75
CA ILE A 150 -5.17 8.62 1.78
C ILE A 150 -3.89 9.15 1.15
N ASP A 151 -3.50 10.36 1.50
CA ASP A 151 -2.22 10.94 1.10
C ASP A 151 -1.09 10.32 1.91
N ILE A 152 -0.02 9.92 1.23
CA ILE A 152 1.15 9.29 1.84
C ILE A 152 2.36 10.20 1.63
N LEU A 153 2.83 10.81 2.71
CA LEU A 153 4.05 11.60 2.72
C LEU A 153 5.23 10.77 3.22
N ARG A 154 6.44 11.05 2.74
CA ARG A 154 7.64 10.37 3.20
C ARG A 154 7.97 10.73 4.65
N LYS A 155 7.73 11.98 5.00
CA LYS A 155 7.90 12.57 6.34
C LYS A 155 6.99 13.79 6.49
N LEU A 156 6.94 14.38 7.64
CA LEU A 156 6.20 15.61 7.90
C LEU A 156 7.10 16.62 8.65
N PRO A 157 7.34 17.82 8.13
CA PRO A 157 6.96 18.30 6.81
C PRO A 157 7.75 17.61 5.69
N ASP A 158 7.10 17.43 4.53
CA ASP A 158 7.69 16.77 3.35
C ASP A 158 8.44 17.80 2.47
N TYR A 159 9.58 18.26 2.97
CA TYR A 159 10.50 19.14 2.23
C TYR A 159 11.65 18.30 1.67
N ASP A 160 11.48 17.72 0.50
CA ASP A 160 12.56 17.02 -0.16
C ASP A 160 13.16 17.82 -1.31
N PHE A 161 14.40 18.22 -1.11
CA PHE A 161 15.26 18.79 -2.14
C PHE A 161 16.10 17.71 -2.86
N ALA A 162 16.08 16.48 -2.39
CA ALA A 162 16.91 15.41 -2.92
C ALA A 162 16.07 14.22 -3.43
N ILE A 163 16.53 13.63 -4.52
CA ILE A 163 16.03 12.35 -5.01
C ILE A 163 16.58 11.28 -4.07
N ASP A 164 15.74 10.77 -3.17
CA ASP A 164 16.10 9.65 -2.32
C ASP A 164 15.76 8.34 -3.06
N SER A 165 16.79 7.54 -3.33
CA SER A 165 16.66 6.23 -3.95
C SER A 165 15.99 5.20 -3.04
N GLU A 166 15.89 5.48 -1.74
CA GLU A 166 15.39 4.55 -0.72
C GLU A 166 13.93 4.81 -0.29
N ASP A 167 13.20 5.61 -1.04
CA ASP A 167 11.79 5.87 -0.72
C ASP A 167 10.96 4.58 -0.80
N GLN A 168 10.68 3.98 0.36
CA GLN A 168 9.94 2.73 0.52
C GLN A 168 8.54 2.77 -0.12
N ARG A 169 7.95 3.95 -0.28
CA ARG A 169 6.66 4.16 -0.95
C ARG A 169 6.72 3.79 -2.44
N ARG A 170 7.95 3.75 -3.02
CA ARG A 170 8.24 3.40 -4.42
C ARG A 170 8.65 1.95 -4.60
N ASN A 171 8.35 1.10 -3.63
CA ASN A 171 8.71 -0.30 -3.66
C ASN A 171 8.16 -1.01 -4.91
N SER A 172 9.02 -1.70 -5.64
CA SER A 172 8.67 -2.37 -6.90
C SER A 172 7.60 -3.45 -6.70
N ILE A 173 7.62 -4.17 -5.58
CA ILE A 173 6.64 -5.21 -5.27
C ILE A 173 5.23 -4.59 -5.15
N LEU A 174 5.11 -3.41 -4.53
CA LEU A 174 3.85 -2.69 -4.45
C LEU A 174 3.37 -2.24 -5.83
N PHE A 175 4.26 -1.64 -6.62
CA PHE A 175 3.93 -1.14 -7.96
C PHE A 175 3.54 -2.28 -8.91
N ASP A 176 4.28 -3.38 -8.90
CA ASP A 176 3.97 -4.57 -9.71
C ASP A 176 2.62 -5.16 -9.34
N CYS A 177 2.33 -5.19 -8.04
CA CYS A 177 1.07 -5.67 -7.51
C CYS A 177 -0.09 -4.80 -7.98
N LEU A 178 -0.02 -3.50 -7.80
CA LEU A 178 -1.06 -2.56 -8.20
C LEU A 178 -1.23 -2.49 -9.72
N SER A 179 -0.14 -2.61 -10.48
CA SER A 179 -0.17 -2.67 -11.94
C SER A 179 -0.88 -3.92 -12.45
N LYS A 180 -0.58 -5.09 -11.89
CA LYS A 180 -1.22 -6.37 -12.25
C LYS A 180 -2.72 -6.38 -11.99
N THR A 181 -3.19 -5.57 -11.06
CA THR A 181 -4.61 -5.46 -10.70
C THR A 181 -5.29 -4.21 -11.29
N ASN A 182 -4.63 -3.50 -12.21
CA ASN A 182 -5.10 -2.25 -12.83
C ASN A 182 -5.46 -1.14 -11.83
N ARG A 183 -4.78 -1.12 -10.68
CA ARG A 183 -4.98 -0.12 -9.61
C ARG A 183 -3.88 0.94 -9.58
N LEU A 184 -2.84 0.83 -10.40
CA LEU A 184 -1.77 1.83 -10.50
C LEU A 184 -2.13 2.87 -11.55
N HIS A 185 -2.36 4.10 -11.10
CA HIS A 185 -2.59 5.29 -11.93
C HIS A 185 -1.28 6.09 -12.05
N LYS A 186 -0.95 6.55 -13.26
CA LYS A 186 0.26 7.34 -13.55
C LYS A 186 -0.12 8.78 -13.89
#